data_4699d73b44e4227b3ba8bbe99d46f0d4
#
_entry.id   4699d73b44e4227b3ba8bbe99d46f0d4
#
_cell.length_a   1.000
_cell.length_b   1.000
_cell.length_c   1.000
_cell.angle_alpha   90.00
_cell.angle_beta   90.00
_cell.angle_gamma   90.00
#
_symmetry.space_group_name_H-M   'P 1'
#
loop_
_entity.id
_entity.type
_entity.pdbx_description
1 polymer ?
#
loop_
_entity_poly.entity_id
_entity_poly.type
_entity_poly.pdbx_seq_one_letter_code
_entity_poly.pdbx_strand_id
1 'polypeptide(L)'
;MPAPRLSVVMPTMRRRQELAQALAALERQTLPRGDYELILAEDALADPDGPRPESDSVQVVRAEVPGASAARNAGWRAARAPVVVFVDDDIRAPRDLLDRHLARHARGPAGRTAVLGHVRWAPELTVTPFMHWLDRGVQFDWGTIRGEGPRWWHFYTANASVARELLERVGGFDEIELPFGYEDLDLARRMSDHGLELVYERRAVADHLVAITEESFRSRLPRLAASELVFTGRWPEADSYFRDLFLTYAGAAPASGRGVRLIRWIPRRTPKLGHYVWHSADAYYCQRLGPDFLAEWDRLSSGAAQAL
;
A
#
# COMPACT_ATOMS: atom_id res chain seq x y z
N MET A 1 -0.59 -7.63 -32.65
CA MET A 1 0.12 -8.37 -31.58
C MET A 1 -0.92 -9.05 -30.73
N PRO A 2 -0.67 -10.24 -30.16
CA PRO A 2 -1.60 -10.87 -29.24
C PRO A 2 -1.86 -9.92 -28.04
N ALA A 3 -3.02 -10.06 -27.42
CA ALA A 3 -3.34 -9.26 -26.23
C ALA A 3 -2.39 -9.62 -25.08
N PRO A 4 -1.94 -8.65 -24.27
CA PRO A 4 -1.11 -8.93 -23.10
C PRO A 4 -1.89 -9.79 -22.09
N ARG A 5 -1.17 -10.58 -21.33
CA ARG A 5 -1.72 -11.43 -20.26
C ARG A 5 -1.79 -10.67 -18.92
N LEU A 6 -0.98 -9.62 -18.80
CA LEU A 6 -0.83 -8.85 -17.59
C LEU A 6 -0.59 -7.37 -17.92
N SER A 7 -1.28 -6.45 -17.25
CA SER A 7 -1.04 -5.00 -17.30
C SER A 7 -0.46 -4.54 -15.96
N VAL A 8 0.75 -3.97 -15.99
CA VAL A 8 1.33 -3.32 -14.80
C VAL A 8 0.87 -1.88 -14.77
N VAL A 9 0.26 -1.46 -13.68
CA VAL A 9 -0.16 -0.09 -13.41
C VAL A 9 0.72 0.50 -12.31
N MET A 10 1.45 1.55 -12.64
CA MET A 10 2.34 2.25 -11.72
C MET A 10 1.85 3.68 -11.51
N PRO A 11 1.21 4.00 -10.36
CA PRO A 11 0.86 5.37 -10.05
C PRO A 11 2.12 6.18 -9.75
N THR A 12 2.19 7.44 -10.17
CA THR A 12 3.37 8.28 -9.94
C THR A 12 3.04 9.75 -9.81
N MET A 13 3.78 10.44 -8.91
CA MET A 13 3.93 11.89 -8.88
C MET A 13 5.31 12.32 -9.43
N ARG A 14 5.99 11.41 -10.17
CA ARG A 14 7.31 11.63 -10.79
C ARG A 14 8.46 11.83 -9.81
N ARG A 15 8.65 10.89 -8.89
CA ARG A 15 9.88 10.72 -8.13
C ARG A 15 10.97 10.20 -9.07
N ARG A 16 11.88 11.05 -9.50
CA ARG A 16 12.76 10.80 -10.65
C ARG A 16 13.65 9.56 -10.52
N GLN A 17 14.33 9.44 -9.39
CA GLN A 17 15.36 8.40 -9.22
C GLN A 17 14.73 7.02 -8.99
N GLU A 18 13.76 6.95 -8.11
CA GLU A 18 13.06 5.72 -7.75
C GLU A 18 12.24 5.21 -8.93
N LEU A 19 11.52 6.08 -9.63
CA LEU A 19 10.73 5.73 -10.81
C LEU A 19 11.60 5.08 -11.91
N ALA A 20 12.77 5.64 -12.20
CA ALA A 20 13.68 5.09 -13.20
C ALA A 20 14.16 3.67 -12.82
N GLN A 21 14.45 3.44 -11.54
CA GLN A 21 14.85 2.11 -11.04
C GLN A 21 13.68 1.11 -11.09
N ALA A 22 12.47 1.53 -10.71
CA ALA A 22 11.27 0.71 -10.74
C ALA A 22 10.92 0.28 -12.17
N LEU A 23 10.90 1.21 -13.13
CA LEU A 23 10.66 0.94 -14.55
C LEU A 23 11.72 0.00 -15.13
N ALA A 24 13.02 0.29 -14.91
CA ALA A 24 14.10 -0.57 -15.39
C ALA A 24 14.04 -2.00 -14.81
N ALA A 25 13.50 -2.19 -13.62
CA ALA A 25 13.28 -3.51 -13.04
C ALA A 25 12.10 -4.24 -13.72
N LEU A 26 11.03 -3.53 -14.06
CA LEU A 26 9.88 -4.08 -14.77
C LEU A 26 10.18 -4.41 -16.23
N GLU A 27 11.10 -3.69 -16.88
CA GLU A 27 11.55 -4.01 -18.25
C GLU A 27 12.40 -5.28 -18.31
N ARG A 28 12.98 -5.71 -17.19
CA ARG A 28 13.87 -6.88 -17.09
C ARG A 28 13.19 -8.12 -16.50
N GLN A 29 11.88 -8.23 -16.62
CA GLN A 29 11.14 -9.40 -16.15
C GLN A 29 11.43 -10.65 -16.97
N THR A 30 11.29 -11.83 -16.35
CA THR A 30 11.41 -13.14 -17.01
C THR A 30 10.20 -13.44 -17.91
N LEU A 31 9.04 -12.85 -17.61
CA LEU A 31 7.86 -12.91 -18.47
C LEU A 31 8.19 -12.25 -19.82
N PRO A 32 7.91 -12.89 -20.97
CA PRO A 32 8.19 -12.31 -22.29
C PRO A 32 7.55 -10.92 -22.46
N ARG A 33 8.29 -9.98 -23.05
CA ARG A 33 7.84 -8.57 -23.17
C ARG A 33 6.49 -8.41 -23.89
N GLY A 34 6.17 -9.31 -24.79
CA GLY A 34 4.87 -9.33 -25.49
C GLY A 34 3.70 -9.81 -24.63
N ASP A 35 3.96 -10.43 -23.48
CA ASP A 35 2.94 -10.96 -22.59
C ASP A 35 2.48 -9.94 -21.54
N TYR A 36 3.13 -8.79 -21.41
CA TYR A 36 2.71 -7.72 -20.48
C TYR A 36 2.86 -6.33 -21.08
N GLU A 37 2.09 -5.40 -20.55
CA GLU A 37 2.21 -3.96 -20.82
C GLU A 37 2.52 -3.18 -19.56
N LEU A 38 3.21 -2.05 -19.71
CA LEU A 38 3.53 -1.12 -18.64
C LEU A 38 2.71 0.16 -18.81
N ILE A 39 1.98 0.55 -17.79
CA ILE A 39 1.13 1.74 -17.76
C ILE A 39 1.61 2.61 -16.61
N LEU A 40 2.22 3.75 -16.93
CA LEU A 40 2.57 4.79 -15.99
C LEU A 40 1.38 5.72 -15.81
N ALA A 41 0.78 5.70 -14.62
CA ALA A 41 -0.41 6.46 -14.31
C ALA A 41 -0.03 7.71 -13.50
N GLU A 42 0.04 8.86 -14.17
CA GLU A 42 0.40 10.14 -13.56
C GLU A 42 -0.74 10.69 -12.72
N ASP A 43 -0.41 11.14 -11.50
CA ASP A 43 -1.31 11.96 -10.69
C ASP A 43 -1.64 13.28 -11.42
N ALA A 44 -2.83 13.83 -11.20
CA ALA A 44 -3.22 15.11 -11.81
C ALA A 44 -2.31 16.29 -11.42
N LEU A 45 -1.64 16.20 -10.26
CA LEU A 45 -0.67 17.19 -9.78
C LEU A 45 0.78 16.86 -10.18
N ALA A 46 1.04 15.78 -10.92
CA ALA A 46 2.37 15.50 -11.43
C ALA A 46 2.80 16.61 -12.40
N ASP A 47 4.07 17.02 -12.29
CA ASP A 47 4.64 18.06 -13.16
C ASP A 47 4.52 17.65 -14.64
N PRO A 48 3.78 18.40 -15.49
CA PRO A 48 3.60 18.09 -16.89
C PRO A 48 4.92 18.12 -17.67
N ASP A 49 5.87 18.95 -17.27
CA ASP A 49 7.18 19.15 -17.90
C ASP A 49 8.28 18.29 -17.24
N GLY A 50 7.95 17.56 -16.18
CA GLY A 50 8.88 16.65 -15.52
C GLY A 50 9.32 15.50 -16.44
N PRO A 51 10.44 14.84 -16.12
CA PRO A 51 10.99 13.78 -16.95
C PRO A 51 9.98 12.64 -17.12
N ARG A 52 9.81 12.22 -18.36
CA ARG A 52 9.03 11.04 -18.76
C ARG A 52 9.96 9.87 -19.03
N PRO A 53 9.46 8.62 -18.93
CA PRO A 53 10.20 7.48 -19.43
C PRO A 53 10.57 7.72 -20.91
N GLU A 54 11.83 7.48 -21.26
CA GLU A 54 12.28 7.55 -22.67
C GLU A 54 11.85 6.34 -23.48
N SER A 55 11.23 5.34 -22.82
CA SER A 55 10.88 4.07 -23.43
C SER A 55 9.50 4.14 -24.10
N ASP A 56 9.45 3.95 -25.42
CA ASP A 56 8.21 3.75 -26.19
C ASP A 56 7.40 2.53 -25.72
N SER A 57 7.98 1.73 -24.83
CA SER A 57 7.34 0.53 -24.29
C SER A 57 6.41 0.82 -23.10
N VAL A 58 6.37 2.06 -22.59
CA VAL A 58 5.55 2.49 -21.46
C VAL A 58 4.42 3.39 -21.95
N GLN A 59 3.19 2.96 -21.76
CA GLN A 59 2.02 3.81 -21.96
C GLN A 59 1.89 4.79 -20.79
N VAL A 60 1.76 6.07 -21.08
CA VAL A 60 1.52 7.10 -20.05
C VAL A 60 0.04 7.50 -20.11
N VAL A 61 -0.61 7.47 -18.94
CA VAL A 61 -1.97 7.99 -18.74
C VAL A 61 -1.96 8.99 -17.60
N ARG A 62 -2.92 9.92 -17.55
CA ARG A 62 -3.00 10.93 -16.50
C ARG A 62 -4.36 10.89 -15.83
N ALA A 63 -4.38 10.97 -14.51
CA ALA A 63 -5.60 11.11 -13.73
C ALA A 63 -6.23 12.50 -13.94
N GLU A 64 -7.55 12.59 -13.86
CA GLU A 64 -8.29 13.85 -13.98
C GLU A 64 -8.32 14.63 -12.66
N VAL A 65 -8.28 13.91 -11.53
CA VAL A 65 -8.28 14.47 -10.19
C VAL A 65 -7.04 13.99 -9.40
N PRO A 66 -6.59 14.75 -8.39
CA PRO A 66 -5.45 14.36 -7.56
C PRO A 66 -5.73 13.10 -6.73
N GLY A 67 -4.70 12.29 -6.51
CA GLY A 67 -4.70 11.17 -5.59
C GLY A 67 -4.25 9.84 -6.20
N ALA A 68 -3.70 8.99 -5.36
CA ALA A 68 -3.23 7.67 -5.77
C ALA A 68 -4.37 6.79 -6.31
N SER A 69 -5.59 6.92 -5.73
CA SER A 69 -6.80 6.25 -6.20
C SER A 69 -7.13 6.61 -7.64
N ALA A 70 -7.14 7.90 -7.97
CA ALA A 70 -7.43 8.40 -9.31
C ALA A 70 -6.35 7.95 -10.32
N ALA A 71 -5.07 8.04 -9.94
CA ALA A 71 -3.98 7.57 -10.78
C ALA A 71 -4.10 6.05 -11.05
N ARG A 72 -4.33 5.23 -10.04
CA ARG A 72 -4.54 3.79 -10.22
C ARG A 72 -5.76 3.48 -11.08
N ASN A 73 -6.84 4.27 -10.94
CA ASN A 73 -8.03 4.12 -11.77
C ASN A 73 -7.78 4.48 -13.23
N ALA A 74 -7.10 5.58 -13.52
CA ALA A 74 -6.70 5.92 -14.88
C ALA A 74 -5.87 4.79 -15.50
N GLY A 75 -4.96 4.20 -14.73
CA GLY A 75 -4.10 3.11 -15.18
C GLY A 75 -4.88 1.82 -15.49
N TRP A 76 -5.69 1.32 -14.55
CA TRP A 76 -6.39 0.05 -14.78
C TRP A 76 -7.52 0.15 -15.83
N ARG A 77 -8.13 1.31 -15.99
CA ARG A 77 -9.10 1.55 -17.09
C ARG A 77 -8.45 1.51 -18.46
N ALA A 78 -7.17 1.91 -18.55
CA ALA A 78 -6.38 1.81 -19.78
C ALA A 78 -5.81 0.40 -20.02
N ALA A 79 -5.86 -0.47 -19.01
CA ALA A 79 -5.32 -1.82 -19.07
C ALA A 79 -6.12 -2.72 -20.03
N ARG A 80 -5.41 -3.51 -20.87
CA ARG A 80 -6.01 -4.44 -21.84
C ARG A 80 -5.97 -5.89 -21.39
N ALA A 81 -5.10 -6.21 -20.43
CA ALA A 81 -4.94 -7.57 -19.95
C ALA A 81 -6.03 -7.98 -18.95
N PRO A 82 -6.31 -9.29 -18.82
CA PRO A 82 -7.26 -9.81 -17.83
C PRO A 82 -6.76 -9.73 -16.38
N VAL A 83 -5.45 -9.51 -16.18
CA VAL A 83 -4.83 -9.34 -14.85
C VAL A 83 -4.17 -7.97 -14.77
N VAL A 84 -4.52 -7.19 -13.76
CA VAL A 84 -3.89 -5.90 -13.46
C VAL A 84 -2.95 -6.08 -12.26
N VAL A 85 -1.70 -5.67 -12.39
CA VAL A 85 -0.72 -5.63 -11.29
C VAL A 85 -0.47 -4.18 -10.92
N PHE A 86 -0.70 -3.83 -9.68
CA PHE A 86 -0.32 -2.54 -9.10
C PHE A 86 1.08 -2.66 -8.50
N VAL A 87 1.96 -1.73 -8.85
CA VAL A 87 3.31 -1.59 -8.30
C VAL A 87 3.57 -0.10 -8.11
N ASP A 88 3.91 0.34 -6.91
CA ASP A 88 4.21 1.75 -6.67
C ASP A 88 5.55 2.18 -7.33
N ASP A 89 5.72 3.48 -7.59
CA ASP A 89 6.86 4.04 -8.32
C ASP A 89 8.19 4.04 -7.55
N ASP A 90 8.15 3.60 -6.29
CA ASP A 90 9.30 3.40 -5.42
C ASP A 90 9.52 1.91 -5.05
N ILE A 91 8.93 1.01 -5.83
CA ILE A 91 9.05 -0.45 -5.65
C ILE A 91 9.90 -1.05 -6.77
N ARG A 92 11.02 -1.68 -6.39
CA ARG A 92 11.86 -2.45 -7.33
C ARG A 92 11.42 -3.90 -7.37
N ALA A 93 10.87 -4.31 -8.50
CA ALA A 93 10.41 -5.67 -8.75
C ALA A 93 11.57 -6.64 -8.96
N PRO A 94 11.58 -7.86 -8.38
CA PRO A 94 12.48 -8.93 -8.79
C PRO A 94 12.15 -9.40 -10.21
N ARG A 95 13.11 -10.05 -10.87
CA ARG A 95 12.97 -10.44 -12.29
C ARG A 95 11.79 -11.37 -12.58
N ASP A 96 11.32 -12.12 -11.60
CA ASP A 96 10.26 -13.12 -11.72
C ASP A 96 8.92 -12.67 -11.07
N LEU A 97 8.79 -11.38 -10.73
CA LEU A 97 7.59 -10.88 -10.06
C LEU A 97 6.31 -11.16 -10.87
N LEU A 98 6.33 -10.78 -12.15
CA LEU A 98 5.14 -10.89 -13.00
C LEU A 98 4.76 -12.35 -13.27
N ASP A 99 5.75 -13.23 -13.46
CA ASP A 99 5.50 -14.68 -13.58
C ASP A 99 4.83 -15.25 -12.33
N ARG A 100 5.27 -14.82 -11.15
CA ARG A 100 4.71 -15.29 -9.87
C ARG A 100 3.25 -14.87 -9.72
N HIS A 101 2.95 -13.62 -9.99
CA HIS A 101 1.56 -13.12 -9.98
C HIS A 101 0.70 -13.90 -10.97
N LEU A 102 1.14 -14.00 -12.22
CA LEU A 102 0.40 -14.68 -13.26
C LEU A 102 0.16 -16.17 -12.95
N ALA A 103 1.17 -16.86 -12.40
CA ALA A 103 1.04 -18.26 -11.99
C ALA A 103 -0.01 -18.48 -10.89
N ARG A 104 -0.23 -17.50 -10.00
CA ARG A 104 -1.28 -17.56 -8.98
C ARG A 104 -2.66 -17.35 -9.58
N HIS A 105 -2.81 -16.38 -10.48
CA HIS A 105 -4.07 -16.17 -11.19
C HIS A 105 -4.48 -17.39 -12.02
N ALA A 106 -3.53 -18.09 -12.63
CA ALA A 106 -3.81 -19.31 -13.42
C ALA A 106 -4.33 -20.48 -12.55
N ARG A 107 -4.14 -20.45 -11.24
CA ARG A 107 -4.55 -21.52 -10.29
C ARG A 107 -5.77 -21.15 -9.47
N GLY A 108 -6.10 -19.87 -9.39
CA GLY A 108 -7.25 -19.37 -8.63
C GLY A 108 -8.51 -19.29 -9.49
N PRO A 109 -9.67 -19.00 -8.89
CA PRO A 109 -10.90 -18.85 -9.62
C PRO A 109 -10.84 -17.62 -10.56
N ALA A 110 -11.20 -17.86 -11.81
CA ALA A 110 -11.23 -16.81 -12.81
C ALA A 110 -12.12 -15.63 -12.37
N GLY A 111 -11.68 -14.41 -12.62
CA GLY A 111 -12.43 -13.19 -12.34
C GLY A 111 -12.59 -12.82 -10.85
N ARG A 112 -12.03 -13.61 -9.89
CA ARG A 112 -12.15 -13.35 -8.45
C ARG A 112 -10.83 -13.38 -7.69
N THR A 113 -9.74 -13.79 -8.35
CA THR A 113 -8.43 -13.87 -7.72
C THR A 113 -7.78 -12.51 -7.59
N ALA A 114 -7.23 -12.24 -6.41
CA ALA A 114 -6.19 -11.23 -6.22
C ALA A 114 -4.96 -11.87 -5.57
N VAL A 115 -3.79 -11.35 -5.87
CA VAL A 115 -2.52 -11.85 -5.35
C VAL A 115 -1.78 -10.72 -4.65
N LEU A 116 -1.46 -10.93 -3.38
CA LEU A 116 -0.61 -10.05 -2.61
C LEU A 116 0.83 -10.56 -2.70
N GLY A 117 1.75 -9.74 -3.20
CA GLY A 117 3.19 -9.98 -3.08
C GLY A 117 3.73 -9.47 -1.75
N HIS A 118 4.97 -9.76 -1.47
CA HIS A 118 5.67 -9.26 -0.28
C HIS A 118 6.46 -7.99 -0.63
N VAL A 119 6.45 -7.01 0.27
CA VAL A 119 7.30 -5.82 0.18
C VAL A 119 8.25 -5.80 1.37
N ARG A 120 9.52 -5.50 1.13
CA ARG A 120 10.54 -5.32 2.16
C ARG A 120 11.35 -4.05 1.87
N TRP A 121 12.05 -3.55 2.85
CA TRP A 121 13.02 -2.48 2.63
C TRP A 121 14.14 -2.93 1.71
N ALA A 122 14.53 -2.08 0.77
CA ALA A 122 15.65 -2.37 -0.13
C ALA A 122 16.94 -2.64 0.66
N PRO A 123 17.76 -3.63 0.26
CA PRO A 123 18.96 -4.03 1.02
C PRO A 123 19.99 -2.91 1.20
N GLU A 124 20.00 -1.92 0.31
CA GLU A 124 20.88 -0.76 0.37
C GLU A 124 20.44 0.31 1.38
N LEU A 125 19.21 0.24 1.88
CA LEU A 125 18.71 1.18 2.88
C LEU A 125 19.24 0.86 4.28
N THR A 126 19.61 1.89 5.02
CA THR A 126 19.83 1.75 6.46
C THR A 126 18.49 1.71 7.17
N VAL A 127 18.02 0.51 7.51
CA VAL A 127 16.74 0.31 8.20
C VAL A 127 16.84 0.86 9.62
N THR A 128 16.06 1.90 9.89
CA THR A 128 16.02 2.57 11.19
C THR A 128 15.08 1.83 12.17
N PRO A 129 15.16 2.10 13.49
CA PRO A 129 14.16 1.59 14.42
C PRO A 129 12.72 2.00 14.07
N PHE A 130 12.53 3.20 13.50
CA PHE A 130 11.23 3.65 13.04
C PHE A 130 10.70 2.79 11.88
N MET A 131 11.52 2.51 10.89
CA MET A 131 11.16 1.61 9.78
C MET A 131 10.85 0.20 10.26
N HIS A 132 11.59 -0.33 11.25
CA HIS A 132 11.24 -1.60 11.89
C HIS A 132 9.90 -1.56 12.61
N TRP A 133 9.54 -0.43 13.22
CA TRP A 133 8.23 -0.24 13.85
C TRP A 133 7.11 -0.23 12.83
N LEU A 134 7.28 0.47 11.71
CA LEU A 134 6.31 0.49 10.60
C LEU A 134 6.05 -0.90 10.01
N ASP A 135 7.09 -1.72 9.89
CA ASP A 135 7.05 -3.07 9.28
C ASP A 135 6.29 -4.10 10.12
N ARG A 136 5.73 -3.70 11.27
CA ARG A 136 5.13 -4.60 12.25
C ARG A 136 3.64 -4.38 12.45
N GLY A 137 2.94 -4.01 11.39
CA GLY A 137 1.51 -3.83 11.39
C GLY A 137 1.06 -2.38 11.27
N VAL A 138 1.97 -1.41 11.30
CA VAL A 138 1.61 0.01 11.11
C VAL A 138 1.47 0.37 9.63
N GLN A 139 2.33 -0.20 8.78
CA GLN A 139 2.27 -0.03 7.32
C GLN A 139 1.90 -1.32 6.60
N PHE A 140 2.51 -2.45 7.00
CA PHE A 140 2.21 -3.76 6.45
C PHE A 140 2.08 -4.78 7.59
N ASP A 141 1.05 -5.60 7.57
CA ASP A 141 0.80 -6.60 8.60
C ASP A 141 1.11 -8.04 8.13
N TRP A 142 2.33 -8.24 7.62
CA TRP A 142 2.80 -9.56 7.19
C TRP A 142 2.78 -10.59 8.31
N GLY A 143 2.88 -10.11 9.55
CA GLY A 143 2.98 -10.95 10.74
C GLY A 143 1.71 -11.72 11.08
N THR A 144 0.54 -11.26 10.64
CA THR A 144 -0.76 -11.88 10.93
C THR A 144 -1.24 -12.81 9.83
N ILE A 145 -0.62 -12.77 8.64
CA ILE A 145 -0.96 -13.69 7.55
C ILE A 145 -0.48 -15.10 7.90
N ARG A 146 -1.40 -15.96 8.35
CA ARG A 146 -1.14 -17.33 8.78
C ARG A 146 -2.31 -18.25 8.48
N GLY A 147 -2.11 -19.54 8.66
CA GLY A 147 -3.13 -20.58 8.63
C GLY A 147 -4.06 -20.49 7.43
N GLU A 148 -5.18 -19.83 7.61
CA GLU A 148 -6.23 -19.63 6.58
C GLU A 148 -5.83 -18.68 5.44
N GLY A 149 -4.65 -18.06 5.49
CA GLY A 149 -4.18 -17.13 4.47
C GLY A 149 -4.48 -15.65 4.76
N PRO A 150 -4.26 -14.77 3.76
CA PRO A 150 -4.55 -13.35 3.91
C PRO A 150 -6.05 -13.09 3.92
N ARG A 151 -6.44 -12.03 4.63
CA ARG A 151 -7.79 -11.49 4.62
C ARG A 151 -7.84 -10.19 3.81
N TRP A 152 -9.02 -9.68 3.45
CA TRP A 152 -9.16 -8.48 2.63
C TRP A 152 -8.35 -7.28 3.15
N TRP A 153 -8.20 -7.09 4.45
CA TRP A 153 -7.42 -6.00 5.04
C TRP A 153 -5.89 -6.13 4.91
N HIS A 154 -5.40 -7.24 4.33
CA HIS A 154 -4.00 -7.39 3.94
C HIS A 154 -3.74 -6.98 2.47
N PHE A 155 -4.73 -6.46 1.78
CA PHE A 155 -4.56 -6.05 0.40
C PHE A 155 -3.82 -4.71 0.34
N TYR A 156 -2.59 -4.72 -0.15
CA TYR A 156 -1.72 -3.54 -0.28
C TYR A 156 -1.26 -3.41 -1.72
N THR A 157 -1.63 -2.32 -2.40
CA THR A 157 -1.39 -2.13 -3.84
C THR A 157 0.07 -1.84 -4.21
N ALA A 158 0.95 -1.62 -3.23
CA ALA A 158 2.38 -1.47 -3.49
C ALA A 158 3.01 -2.67 -4.24
N ASN A 159 2.42 -3.87 -4.10
CA ASN A 159 2.79 -5.08 -4.83
C ASN A 159 1.59 -6.06 -4.81
N ALA A 160 0.60 -5.80 -5.61
CA ALA A 160 -0.60 -6.64 -5.67
C ALA A 160 -1.14 -6.76 -7.09
N SER A 161 -1.81 -7.87 -7.39
CA SER A 161 -2.53 -8.04 -8.64
C SER A 161 -3.97 -8.46 -8.43
N VAL A 162 -4.83 -8.07 -9.36
CA VAL A 162 -6.28 -8.30 -9.30
C VAL A 162 -6.76 -8.74 -10.68
N ALA A 163 -7.72 -9.67 -10.72
CA ALA A 163 -8.46 -9.94 -11.94
C ALA A 163 -9.20 -8.66 -12.38
N ARG A 164 -8.98 -8.19 -13.62
CA ARG A 164 -9.59 -6.94 -14.12
C ARG A 164 -11.11 -6.94 -14.00
N GLU A 165 -11.74 -8.07 -14.26
CA GLU A 165 -13.18 -8.27 -14.11
C GLU A 165 -13.68 -7.92 -12.69
N LEU A 166 -12.89 -8.19 -11.63
CA LEU A 166 -13.25 -7.84 -10.27
C LEU A 166 -13.21 -6.33 -10.04
N LEU A 167 -12.20 -5.63 -10.61
CA LEU A 167 -12.15 -4.16 -10.60
C LEU A 167 -13.34 -3.55 -11.33
N GLU A 168 -13.72 -4.10 -12.48
CA GLU A 168 -14.89 -3.66 -13.25
C GLU A 168 -16.19 -3.81 -12.46
N ARG A 169 -16.36 -4.93 -11.74
CA ARG A 169 -17.55 -5.18 -10.91
C ARG A 169 -17.71 -4.19 -9.75
N VAL A 170 -16.60 -3.80 -9.13
CA VAL A 170 -16.64 -2.89 -7.96
C VAL A 170 -16.41 -1.42 -8.33
N GLY A 171 -16.12 -1.11 -9.60
CA GLY A 171 -15.89 0.25 -10.10
C GLY A 171 -14.50 0.83 -9.81
N GLY A 172 -13.55 0.02 -9.31
CA GLY A 172 -12.20 0.45 -8.95
C GLY A 172 -12.12 1.16 -7.60
N PHE A 173 -11.13 2.04 -7.45
CA PHE A 173 -10.88 2.83 -6.22
C PHE A 173 -11.86 4.00 -6.07
N ASP A 174 -12.11 4.43 -4.85
CA ASP A 174 -12.81 5.67 -4.58
C ASP A 174 -11.85 6.87 -4.72
N GLU A 175 -12.07 7.67 -5.74
CA GLU A 175 -11.20 8.81 -6.08
C GLU A 175 -11.51 10.06 -5.27
N ILE A 176 -12.71 10.14 -4.68
CA ILE A 176 -13.23 11.36 -4.06
C ILE A 176 -13.05 11.35 -2.55
N GLU A 177 -13.59 10.31 -1.89
CA GLU A 177 -13.58 10.23 -0.44
C GLU A 177 -12.29 9.59 0.10
N LEU A 178 -11.67 8.68 -0.68
CA LEU A 178 -10.45 7.98 -0.30
C LEU A 178 -9.33 8.16 -1.35
N PRO A 179 -8.88 9.39 -1.60
CA PRO A 179 -7.84 9.65 -2.59
C PRO A 179 -6.46 9.13 -2.17
N PHE A 180 -6.23 8.93 -0.87
CA PHE A 180 -4.97 8.45 -0.30
C PHE A 180 -5.17 7.90 1.11
N GLY A 181 -4.67 6.69 1.35
CA GLY A 181 -4.79 5.95 2.62
C GLY A 181 -6.19 5.32 2.77
N TYR A 182 -6.22 4.09 3.20
CA TYR A 182 -7.44 3.24 3.27
C TYR A 182 -8.11 2.93 1.93
N GLU A 183 -7.68 3.50 0.80
CA GLU A 183 -8.20 3.19 -0.53
C GLU A 183 -8.05 1.72 -0.92
N ASP A 184 -6.94 1.10 -0.51
CA ASP A 184 -6.67 -0.32 -0.74
C ASP A 184 -7.64 -1.20 0.06
N LEU A 185 -7.87 -0.83 1.31
CA LEU A 185 -8.74 -1.56 2.23
C LEU A 185 -10.22 -1.44 1.81
N ASP A 186 -10.64 -0.24 1.41
CA ASP A 186 -12.00 -0.01 0.89
C ASP A 186 -12.24 -0.84 -0.38
N LEU A 187 -11.31 -0.78 -1.33
CA LEU A 187 -11.38 -1.58 -2.54
C LEU A 187 -11.48 -3.08 -2.21
N ALA A 188 -10.60 -3.58 -1.35
CA ALA A 188 -10.58 -4.98 -0.98
C ALA A 188 -11.83 -5.40 -0.21
N ARG A 189 -12.38 -4.53 0.64
CA ARG A 189 -13.64 -4.79 1.35
C ARG A 189 -14.80 -4.90 0.36
N ARG A 190 -14.91 -3.98 -0.62
CA ARG A 190 -15.91 -4.09 -1.69
C ARG A 190 -15.71 -5.33 -2.56
N MET A 191 -14.47 -5.66 -2.92
CA MET A 191 -14.16 -6.90 -3.65
C MET A 191 -14.55 -8.15 -2.85
N SER A 192 -14.46 -8.13 -1.51
CA SER A 192 -14.85 -9.29 -0.69
C SER A 192 -16.34 -9.62 -0.79
N ASP A 193 -17.20 -8.63 -0.96
CA ASP A 193 -18.64 -8.83 -1.17
C ASP A 193 -18.93 -9.46 -2.56
N HIS A 194 -17.96 -9.38 -3.48
CA HIS A 194 -18.00 -10.01 -4.81
C HIS A 194 -17.18 -11.31 -4.89
N GLY A 195 -16.84 -11.90 -3.75
CA GLY A 195 -16.17 -13.20 -3.68
C GLY A 195 -14.68 -13.14 -3.97
N LEU A 196 -14.00 -12.07 -3.53
CA LEU A 196 -12.53 -11.98 -3.60
C LEU A 196 -11.86 -13.21 -2.98
N GLU A 197 -10.98 -13.84 -3.74
CA GLU A 197 -10.00 -14.79 -3.24
C GLU A 197 -8.62 -14.16 -3.23
N LEU A 198 -8.19 -13.70 -2.07
CA LEU A 198 -6.87 -13.10 -1.88
C LEU A 198 -5.84 -14.18 -1.54
N VAL A 199 -4.78 -14.25 -2.34
CA VAL A 199 -3.67 -15.22 -2.16
C VAL A 199 -2.38 -14.46 -1.83
N TYR A 200 -1.66 -14.89 -0.81
CA TYR A 200 -0.34 -14.33 -0.50
C TYR A 200 0.79 -15.13 -1.18
N GLU A 201 1.45 -14.51 -2.17
CA GLU A 201 2.64 -15.08 -2.81
C GLU A 201 3.92 -14.56 -2.12
N ARG A 202 4.33 -15.26 -1.09
CA ARG A 202 5.50 -14.89 -0.25
C ARG A 202 6.81 -14.78 -1.03
N ARG A 203 6.90 -15.36 -2.22
CA ARG A 203 8.10 -15.34 -3.06
C ARG A 203 8.10 -14.18 -4.05
N ALA A 204 6.97 -13.52 -4.26
CA ALA A 204 6.89 -12.28 -5.03
C ALA A 204 7.40 -11.11 -4.17
N VAL A 205 8.70 -11.11 -3.85
CA VAL A 205 9.32 -10.15 -2.91
C VAL A 205 9.85 -8.95 -3.69
N ALA A 206 9.28 -7.77 -3.47
CA ALA A 206 9.73 -6.52 -4.04
C ALA A 206 10.42 -5.63 -2.99
N ASP A 207 11.36 -4.80 -3.42
CA ASP A 207 12.14 -3.92 -2.57
C ASP A 207 11.56 -2.49 -2.58
N HIS A 208 11.21 -1.94 -1.42
CA HIS A 208 10.81 -0.54 -1.27
C HIS A 208 12.07 0.34 -1.19
N LEU A 209 12.22 1.23 -2.15
CA LEU A 209 13.46 2.01 -2.39
C LEU A 209 13.60 3.24 -1.50
N VAL A 210 12.51 3.72 -0.90
CA VAL A 210 12.47 4.96 -0.13
C VAL A 210 12.44 4.67 1.36
N ALA A 211 13.36 5.27 2.11
CA ALA A 211 13.31 5.23 3.56
C ALA A 211 12.18 6.12 4.09
N ILE A 212 11.37 5.59 5.00
CA ILE A 212 10.31 6.36 5.67
C ILE A 212 10.85 6.88 7.00
N THR A 213 10.85 8.21 7.16
CA THR A 213 11.24 8.89 8.40
C THR A 213 10.02 9.23 9.24
N GLU A 214 10.23 9.51 10.54
CA GLU A 214 9.15 10.02 11.41
C GLU A 214 8.51 11.29 10.82
N GLU A 215 9.32 12.19 10.25
CA GLU A 215 8.84 13.43 9.65
C GLU A 215 7.97 13.18 8.40
N SER A 216 8.45 12.35 7.47
CA SER A 216 7.69 11.99 6.26
C SER A 216 6.41 11.22 6.58
N PHE A 217 6.40 10.41 7.63
CA PHE A 217 5.20 9.72 8.10
C PHE A 217 4.24 10.71 8.78
N ARG A 218 4.76 11.58 9.66
CA ARG A 218 3.97 12.61 10.35
C ARG A 218 3.20 13.50 9.37
N SER A 219 3.83 13.90 8.27
CA SER A 219 3.18 14.72 7.24
C SER A 219 1.97 14.05 6.55
N ARG A 220 1.84 12.73 6.69
CA ARG A 220 0.71 11.96 6.15
C ARG A 220 -0.45 11.81 7.14
N LEU A 221 -0.19 12.00 8.45
CA LEU A 221 -1.16 11.72 9.51
C LEU A 221 -2.50 12.46 9.37
N PRO A 222 -2.54 13.76 9.01
CA PRO A 222 -3.82 14.44 8.80
C PRO A 222 -4.67 13.79 7.70
N ARG A 223 -4.05 13.39 6.60
CA ARG A 223 -4.76 12.68 5.52
C ARG A 223 -5.19 11.28 5.93
N LEU A 224 -4.35 10.57 6.69
CA LEU A 224 -4.71 9.27 7.23
C LEU A 224 -5.88 9.36 8.21
N ALA A 225 -5.93 10.38 9.07
CA ALA A 225 -7.05 10.62 9.98
C ALA A 225 -8.37 10.85 9.21
N ALA A 226 -8.33 11.68 8.16
CA ALA A 226 -9.48 11.91 7.31
C ALA A 226 -9.96 10.63 6.62
N SER A 227 -9.04 9.87 6.05
CA SER A 227 -9.36 8.61 5.36
C SER A 227 -9.86 7.51 6.30
N GLU A 228 -9.28 7.39 7.50
CA GLU A 228 -9.76 6.43 8.50
C GLU A 228 -11.18 6.79 8.98
N LEU A 229 -11.47 8.07 9.19
CA LEU A 229 -12.80 8.55 9.58
C LEU A 229 -13.85 8.20 8.51
N VAL A 230 -13.55 8.44 7.22
CA VAL A 230 -14.42 8.06 6.11
C VAL A 230 -14.59 6.56 6.03
N PHE A 231 -13.48 5.81 6.12
CA PHE A 231 -13.48 4.36 6.03
C PHE A 231 -14.31 3.70 7.13
N THR A 232 -14.10 4.09 8.40
CA THR A 232 -14.85 3.54 9.55
C THR A 232 -16.31 4.00 9.58
N GLY A 233 -16.61 5.18 9.05
CA GLY A 233 -18.00 5.63 8.82
C GLY A 233 -18.73 4.79 7.78
N ARG A 234 -18.03 4.36 6.72
CA ARG A 234 -18.55 3.49 5.65
C ARG A 234 -18.66 2.04 6.09
N TRP A 235 -17.71 1.55 6.86
CA TRP A 235 -17.59 0.17 7.32
C TRP A 235 -17.53 0.12 8.86
N PRO A 236 -18.68 0.26 9.56
CA PRO A 236 -18.73 0.34 11.02
C PRO A 236 -18.22 -0.93 11.74
N GLU A 237 -18.15 -2.06 11.01
CA GLU A 237 -17.58 -3.30 11.51
C GLU A 237 -16.04 -3.33 11.48
N ALA A 238 -15.41 -2.35 10.83
CA ALA A 238 -13.95 -2.24 10.78
C ALA A 238 -13.43 -1.44 11.96
N ASP A 239 -12.32 -1.92 12.54
CA ASP A 239 -11.64 -1.23 13.63
C ASP A 239 -11.00 0.09 13.15
N SER A 240 -11.02 1.10 14.01
CA SER A 240 -10.31 2.37 13.84
C SER A 240 -8.84 2.20 14.20
N TYR A 241 -8.05 1.63 13.30
CA TYR A 241 -6.71 1.14 13.61
C TYR A 241 -5.77 2.20 14.20
N PHE A 242 -5.56 3.32 13.50
CA PHE A 242 -4.64 4.36 13.99
C PHE A 242 -5.22 5.12 15.18
N ARG A 243 -6.50 5.44 15.14
CA ARG A 243 -7.16 6.11 16.28
C ARG A 243 -7.04 5.29 17.55
N ASP A 244 -7.38 4.02 17.52
CA ASP A 244 -7.34 3.15 18.69
C ASP A 244 -5.90 2.89 19.17
N LEU A 245 -4.96 2.73 18.22
CA LEU A 245 -3.54 2.62 18.52
C LEU A 245 -3.05 3.88 19.27
N PHE A 246 -3.32 5.07 18.74
CA PHE A 246 -2.87 6.33 19.34
C PHE A 246 -3.56 6.64 20.68
N LEU A 247 -4.86 6.37 20.80
CA LEU A 247 -5.59 6.54 22.07
C LEU A 247 -5.07 5.61 23.16
N THR A 248 -4.70 4.38 22.82
CA THR A 248 -4.13 3.42 23.77
C THR A 248 -2.90 3.99 24.50
N TYR A 249 -2.12 4.84 23.82
CA TYR A 249 -0.88 5.39 24.39
C TYR A 249 -0.94 6.88 24.72
N ALA A 250 -2.03 7.58 24.43
CA ALA A 250 -2.15 9.03 24.67
C ALA A 250 -2.02 9.41 26.14
N GLY A 251 -2.60 8.60 27.06
CA GLY A 251 -2.53 8.81 28.50
C GLY A 251 -1.44 8.02 29.24
N ALA A 252 -0.59 7.29 28.51
CA ALA A 252 0.45 6.48 29.12
C ALA A 252 1.61 7.35 29.66
N ALA A 253 2.34 6.84 30.67
CA ALA A 253 3.53 7.50 31.18
C ALA A 253 4.55 7.77 30.04
N PRO A 254 5.29 8.89 30.07
CA PRO A 254 6.24 9.26 29.02
C PRO A 254 7.21 8.12 28.70
N ALA A 255 7.19 7.66 27.47
CA ALA A 255 8.03 6.55 27.03
C ALA A 255 9.45 7.01 26.74
N SER A 256 10.44 6.34 27.36
CA SER A 256 11.84 6.58 27.03
C SER A 256 12.22 5.87 25.73
N GLY A 257 12.94 6.54 24.84
CA GLY A 257 13.42 5.93 23.58
C GLY A 257 14.48 4.82 23.77
N ARG A 258 14.77 4.40 25.01
CA ARG A 258 15.79 3.38 25.32
C ARG A 258 15.43 2.01 24.72
N GLY A 259 14.16 1.61 24.81
CA GLY A 259 13.67 0.34 24.22
C GLY A 259 13.64 0.34 22.71
N VAL A 260 13.43 1.50 22.07
CA VAL A 260 13.26 1.64 20.63
C VAL A 260 14.47 1.10 19.86
N ARG A 261 15.68 1.30 20.35
CA ARG A 261 16.92 0.80 19.69
C ARG A 261 17.02 -0.72 19.67
N LEU A 262 16.29 -1.40 20.51
CA LEU A 262 16.32 -2.86 20.67
C LEU A 262 15.36 -3.58 19.73
N ILE A 263 14.34 -2.90 19.17
CA ILE A 263 13.33 -3.56 18.33
C ILE A 263 13.91 -4.23 17.09
N ARG A 264 15.04 -3.74 16.57
CA ARG A 264 15.75 -4.35 15.44
C ARG A 264 16.32 -5.73 15.75
N TRP A 265 16.62 -6.02 17.04
CA TRP A 265 17.25 -7.26 17.47
C TRP A 265 16.30 -8.22 18.17
N ILE A 266 15.20 -7.71 18.72
CA ILE A 266 14.28 -8.48 19.56
C ILE A 266 12.98 -8.68 18.81
N PRO A 267 12.69 -9.89 18.30
CA PRO A 267 11.41 -10.19 17.66
C PRO A 267 10.25 -9.94 18.60
N ARG A 268 9.14 -9.40 18.11
CA ARG A 268 7.93 -9.09 18.91
C ARG A 268 7.41 -10.30 19.69
N ARG A 269 7.72 -11.52 19.22
CA ARG A 269 7.29 -12.79 19.83
C ARG A 269 8.25 -13.37 20.85
N THR A 270 9.36 -12.71 21.14
CA THR A 270 10.24 -13.15 22.23
C THR A 270 9.47 -13.04 23.53
N PRO A 271 9.23 -14.15 24.29
CA PRO A 271 8.42 -14.11 25.49
C PRO A 271 8.92 -13.04 26.47
N LYS A 272 8.00 -12.31 27.10
CA LYS A 272 8.23 -11.22 28.05
C LYS A 272 9.07 -10.05 27.52
N LEU A 273 10.32 -10.33 27.07
CA LEU A 273 11.24 -9.28 26.58
C LEU A 273 10.74 -8.64 25.27
N GLY A 274 10.28 -9.44 24.31
CA GLY A 274 9.71 -8.93 23.08
C GLY A 274 8.48 -8.05 23.37
N HIS A 275 7.56 -8.55 24.19
CA HIS A 275 6.38 -7.76 24.57
C HIS A 275 6.76 -6.42 25.19
N TYR A 276 7.68 -6.40 26.16
CA TYR A 276 8.12 -5.19 26.85
C TYR A 276 8.78 -4.18 25.87
N VAL A 277 9.70 -4.66 25.05
CA VAL A 277 10.46 -3.81 24.11
C VAL A 277 9.53 -3.21 23.06
N TRP A 278 8.63 -4.00 22.50
CA TRP A 278 7.68 -3.52 21.48
C TRP A 278 6.61 -2.62 22.06
N HIS A 279 6.09 -2.91 23.24
CA HIS A 279 5.17 -2.01 23.94
C HIS A 279 5.82 -0.64 24.23
N SER A 280 7.11 -0.64 24.63
CA SER A 280 7.87 0.60 24.82
C SER A 280 8.07 1.39 23.51
N ALA A 281 8.27 0.69 22.39
CA ALA A 281 8.39 1.34 21.07
C ALA A 281 7.04 1.89 20.60
N ASP A 282 5.97 1.13 20.76
CA ASP A 282 4.61 1.56 20.45
C ASP A 282 4.28 2.84 21.27
N ALA A 283 4.50 2.83 22.59
CA ALA A 283 4.29 4.01 23.43
C ALA A 283 5.14 5.21 22.96
N TYR A 284 6.42 4.99 22.64
CA TYR A 284 7.32 6.06 22.20
C TYR A 284 6.85 6.72 20.90
N TYR A 285 6.54 5.93 19.86
CA TYR A 285 6.13 6.49 18.57
C TYR A 285 4.69 7.00 18.60
N CYS A 286 3.78 6.32 19.30
CA CYS A 286 2.39 6.78 19.41
C CYS A 286 2.26 8.10 20.17
N GLN A 287 3.03 8.32 21.23
CA GLN A 287 3.04 9.61 21.97
C GLN A 287 3.60 10.76 21.13
N ARG A 288 4.47 10.49 20.16
CA ARG A 288 5.08 11.49 19.28
C ARG A 288 4.25 11.81 18.04
N LEU A 289 3.52 10.83 17.53
CA LEU A 289 2.78 10.90 16.28
C LEU A 289 1.27 11.09 16.51
N GLY A 290 0.74 10.47 17.56
CA GLY A 290 -0.68 10.46 17.87
C GLY A 290 -1.33 11.84 18.01
N PRO A 291 -0.68 12.83 18.65
CA PRO A 291 -1.28 14.16 18.78
C PRO A 291 -1.68 14.80 17.45
N ASP A 292 -0.86 14.66 16.41
CA ASP A 292 -1.16 15.23 15.08
C ASP A 292 -2.36 14.53 14.40
N PHE A 293 -2.44 13.22 14.54
CA PHE A 293 -3.55 12.42 14.02
C PHE A 293 -4.85 12.71 14.79
N LEU A 294 -4.80 12.65 16.11
CA LEU A 294 -5.99 12.80 16.96
C LEU A 294 -6.59 14.21 16.87
N ALA A 295 -5.73 15.25 16.80
CA ALA A 295 -6.21 16.63 16.61
C ALA A 295 -6.99 16.79 15.31
N GLU A 296 -6.51 16.20 14.21
CA GLU A 296 -7.22 16.23 12.93
C GLU A 296 -8.51 15.41 12.96
N TRP A 297 -8.46 14.22 13.57
CA TRP A 297 -9.64 13.39 13.79
C TRP A 297 -10.75 14.15 14.54
N ASP A 298 -10.41 14.78 15.66
CA ASP A 298 -11.36 15.53 16.48
C ASP A 298 -11.92 16.75 15.74
N ARG A 299 -11.07 17.45 14.97
CA ARG A 299 -11.49 18.56 14.12
C ARG A 299 -12.54 18.15 13.10
N LEU A 300 -12.29 17.03 12.39
CA LEU A 300 -13.18 16.53 11.34
C LEU A 300 -14.48 15.97 11.92
N SER A 301 -14.40 15.20 13.02
CA SER A 301 -15.56 14.61 13.69
C SER A 301 -16.50 15.68 14.24
N SER A 302 -15.93 16.75 14.83
CA SER A 302 -16.73 17.88 15.37
C SER A 302 -17.38 18.70 14.27
N GLY A 303 -16.71 18.88 13.12
CA GLY A 303 -17.27 19.58 11.96
C GLY A 303 -18.42 18.81 11.31
N ALA A 304 -18.33 17.50 11.23
CA ALA A 304 -19.41 16.64 10.73
C ALA A 304 -20.66 16.68 11.65
N ALA A 305 -20.46 16.77 12.97
CA ALA A 305 -21.56 16.88 13.95
C ALA A 305 -22.29 18.23 13.92
N GLN A 306 -21.66 19.30 13.39
CA GLN A 306 -22.28 20.63 13.24
C GLN A 306 -23.01 20.80 11.91
N ALA A 307 -22.82 19.90 10.96
CA ALA A 307 -23.44 19.94 9.63
C ALA A 307 -24.71 19.06 9.52
N LEU A 308 -25.05 18.33 10.57
CA LEU A 308 -26.30 17.55 10.75
C LEU A 308 -27.25 18.26 11.70
#